data_2762b9247b50671b365fef6021fe7c7a
#
_entry.id   2762b9247b50671b365fef6021fe7c7a
#
_cell.length_a   1.000
_cell.length_b   1.000
_cell.length_c   1.000
_cell.angle_alpha   90.00
_cell.angle_beta   90.00
_cell.angle_gamma   90.00
#
_symmetry.space_group_name_H-M   'P 1'
#
loop_
_entity.id
_entity.type
_entity.pdbx_description
1 polymer ?
#
loop_
_entity_poly.entity_id
_entity_poly.type
_entity_poly.pdbx_seq_one_letter_code
_entity_poly.pdbx_strand_id
1 'polypeptide(L)'
;MIVVVKQKQPFLTISIVRAITCQQGGCMITIGKIPQKVKTFFKPTKNNFSAHVYSYYCNLVIAICISHGSTIQRLVNLLRGSTHRTNHGEFLWRSRFDEMAIIATQAKELLKKLYKKGCKNCLLIIDDTQTIKRAKKMQAVGKIHHHATGKYRNGHTILKACLFYRGVTIPLGSWLYIKKEHAKEIEVPFRKLTELAGQIILDADIPDKFDVTVLFDAFYLCPAVVNACRKRKWRYIGVSKSNRWLTVNSIKHKVGKYGRNILNRTGRWYSIKGLRKTSSYKLAQRIGVMNKLGQVKVVFSKRRNDRTVIALVTNDIRLSIKKIVSRYLKRWAIEVMIKEQKQHLGLGDYRVLRYRAIVRHLCLVDSAYACLTHVGIDSLRAQGNKKDTKDMLRLPAISELKTRMHQIVWNQEVQNVIKVSHDKKVIRRLEKLLAA
;
A
#
# COMPACT_ATOMS: atom_id res chain seq x y z
N MET A 1 -26.52 19.47 1.55
CA MET A 1 -26.33 20.88 1.98
C MET A 1 -26.11 21.72 0.75
N ILE A 2 -27.12 22.45 0.33
CA ILE A 2 -27.14 23.28 -0.88
C ILE A 2 -26.49 24.60 -0.53
N VAL A 3 -25.34 24.91 -1.12
CA VAL A 3 -24.75 26.23 -1.03
C VAL A 3 -25.46 27.11 -2.08
N VAL A 4 -26.36 27.95 -1.64
CA VAL A 4 -27.00 28.98 -2.46
C VAL A 4 -26.03 30.13 -2.60
N VAL A 5 -25.40 30.26 -3.77
CA VAL A 5 -24.68 31.48 -4.15
C VAL A 5 -25.68 32.46 -4.75
N LYS A 6 -26.12 33.46 -3.97
CA LYS A 6 -26.91 34.58 -4.47
C LYS A 6 -26.01 35.49 -5.32
N GLN A 7 -26.08 35.37 -6.66
CA GLN A 7 -25.72 36.47 -7.57
C GLN A 7 -26.54 36.39 -8.87
N LYS A 8 -26.89 37.53 -9.41
CA LYS A 8 -27.79 37.81 -10.53
C LYS A 8 -27.47 36.99 -11.79
N GLN A 9 -28.05 35.85 -11.95
CA GLN A 9 -28.48 34.99 -13.07
C GLN A 9 -28.58 33.53 -12.61
N PRO A 10 -29.64 33.14 -11.87
CA PRO A 10 -29.68 31.80 -11.23
C PRO A 10 -29.92 30.65 -12.19
N PHE A 11 -30.51 30.89 -13.39
CA PHE A 11 -30.95 29.80 -14.26
C PHE A 11 -29.81 29.12 -15.05
N LEU A 12 -28.81 29.89 -15.54
CA LEU A 12 -27.71 29.33 -16.34
C LEU A 12 -26.74 28.48 -15.49
N THR A 13 -26.45 28.97 -14.28
CA THR A 13 -25.53 28.26 -13.36
C THR A 13 -26.12 26.95 -12.88
N ILE A 14 -27.45 26.90 -12.64
CA ILE A 14 -28.15 25.67 -12.21
C ILE A 14 -28.21 24.66 -13.36
N SER A 15 -28.42 25.08 -14.61
CA SER A 15 -28.44 24.21 -15.77
C SER A 15 -27.06 23.62 -16.08
N ILE A 16 -25.97 24.41 -15.96
CA ILE A 16 -24.60 23.94 -16.14
C ILE A 16 -24.22 22.94 -15.03
N VAL A 17 -24.61 23.22 -13.78
CA VAL A 17 -24.38 22.30 -12.66
C VAL A 17 -25.20 21.01 -12.83
N ARG A 18 -26.47 21.09 -13.31
CA ARG A 18 -27.28 19.91 -13.63
C ARG A 18 -26.68 19.08 -14.77
N ALA A 19 -26.14 19.70 -15.82
CA ALA A 19 -25.53 18.99 -16.94
C ALA A 19 -24.22 18.28 -16.57
N ILE A 20 -23.48 18.79 -15.59
CA ILE A 20 -22.33 18.11 -14.99
C ILE A 20 -22.76 16.93 -14.10
N THR A 21 -24.03 16.94 -13.60
CA THR A 21 -24.54 15.97 -12.63
C THR A 21 -25.43 14.89 -13.23
N CYS A 22 -25.91 15.02 -14.48
CA CYS A 22 -26.99 14.17 -14.99
C CYS A 22 -26.68 13.61 -16.39
N GLN A 23 -25.87 12.56 -16.47
CA GLN A 23 -25.98 11.55 -17.50
C GLN A 23 -26.03 10.17 -16.83
N GLN A 24 -27.23 9.57 -16.91
CA GLN A 24 -27.55 8.18 -16.57
C GLN A 24 -27.09 7.68 -15.17
N GLY A 25 -27.96 7.80 -14.18
CA GLY A 25 -28.00 6.92 -13.02
C GLY A 25 -26.88 7.01 -11.97
N GLY A 26 -25.99 7.98 -12.05
CA GLY A 26 -24.92 8.22 -11.06
C GLY A 26 -24.11 9.44 -11.45
N CYS A 27 -23.93 10.39 -10.55
CA CYS A 27 -23.18 11.60 -10.78
C CYS A 27 -21.71 11.26 -11.11
N MET A 28 -21.34 11.14 -12.39
CA MET A 28 -19.96 10.89 -12.82
C MET A 28 -19.19 12.20 -12.82
N ILE A 29 -18.28 12.36 -11.86
CA ILE A 29 -17.33 13.47 -11.82
C ILE A 29 -16.24 13.19 -12.85
N THR A 30 -16.04 14.12 -13.80
CA THR A 30 -14.91 14.06 -14.73
C THR A 30 -13.75 14.92 -14.25
N ILE A 31 -12.52 14.41 -14.45
CA ILE A 31 -11.29 15.09 -14.07
C ILE A 31 -10.83 15.94 -15.26
N GLY A 32 -10.91 17.24 -15.16
CA GLY A 32 -10.38 18.17 -16.18
C GLY A 32 -8.94 18.58 -15.93
N LYS A 33 -8.61 18.88 -14.68
CA LYS A 33 -7.26 19.28 -14.24
C LYS A 33 -6.94 18.67 -12.89
N ILE A 34 -5.63 18.47 -12.61
CA ILE A 34 -5.16 18.00 -11.30
C ILE A 34 -5.58 19.00 -10.22
N PRO A 35 -6.35 18.57 -9.20
CA PRO A 35 -6.78 19.46 -8.14
C PRO A 35 -5.59 20.08 -7.40
N GLN A 36 -5.66 21.39 -7.12
CA GLN A 36 -4.57 22.12 -6.47
C GLN A 36 -4.14 21.48 -5.13
N LYS A 37 -5.11 20.97 -4.36
CA LYS A 37 -4.86 20.32 -3.06
C LYS A 37 -3.97 19.07 -3.13
N VAL A 38 -3.90 18.39 -4.28
CA VAL A 38 -3.07 17.20 -4.45
C VAL A 38 -1.83 17.44 -5.33
N LYS A 39 -1.66 18.63 -5.90
CA LYS A 39 -0.45 18.96 -6.68
C LYS A 39 0.85 18.79 -5.89
N THR A 40 0.81 19.12 -4.59
CA THR A 40 1.96 18.98 -3.69
C THR A 40 2.42 17.54 -3.53
N PHE A 41 1.49 16.57 -3.62
CA PHE A 41 1.80 15.14 -3.61
C PHE A 41 2.54 14.71 -4.87
N PHE A 42 2.15 15.20 -6.03
CA PHE A 42 2.73 14.80 -7.31
C PHE A 42 4.03 15.52 -7.65
N LYS A 43 4.20 16.78 -7.20
CA LYS A 43 5.34 17.63 -7.55
C LYS A 43 6.72 16.98 -7.38
N PRO A 44 7.02 16.27 -6.27
CA PRO A 44 8.34 15.65 -6.06
C PRO A 44 8.68 14.56 -7.08
N THR A 45 7.67 13.93 -7.71
CA THR A 45 7.89 12.86 -8.70
C THR A 45 8.04 13.36 -10.12
N LYS A 46 7.85 14.66 -10.39
CA LYS A 46 7.81 15.23 -11.75
C LYS A 46 9.06 14.93 -12.57
N ASN A 47 10.23 14.98 -11.95
CA ASN A 47 11.52 14.77 -12.64
C ASN A 47 11.73 13.30 -13.12
N ASN A 48 10.89 12.36 -12.70
CA ASN A 48 10.94 10.98 -13.20
C ASN A 48 10.23 10.80 -14.54
N PHE A 49 9.65 11.85 -15.11
CA PHE A 49 8.82 11.78 -16.30
C PHE A 49 9.11 12.90 -17.29
N SER A 50 8.85 12.65 -18.58
CA SER A 50 8.59 13.76 -19.53
C SER A 50 7.22 14.42 -19.19
N ALA A 51 7.04 15.66 -19.62
CA ALA A 51 5.83 16.45 -19.30
C ALA A 51 4.51 15.72 -19.67
N HIS A 52 4.48 15.12 -20.85
CA HIS A 52 3.32 14.38 -21.34
C HIS A 52 3.04 13.10 -20.52
N VAL A 53 4.09 12.31 -20.27
CA VAL A 53 3.99 11.07 -19.45
C VAL A 53 3.56 11.37 -18.02
N TYR A 54 4.05 12.48 -17.44
CA TYR A 54 3.65 12.94 -16.12
C TYR A 54 2.15 13.25 -16.02
N SER A 55 1.58 13.87 -17.06
CA SER A 55 0.14 14.15 -17.09
C SER A 55 -0.69 12.86 -17.08
N TYR A 56 -0.34 11.86 -17.90
CA TYR A 56 -1.02 10.55 -17.87
C TYR A 56 -0.94 9.89 -16.50
N TYR A 57 0.25 9.88 -15.90
CA TYR A 57 0.48 9.33 -14.58
C TYR A 57 -0.43 9.96 -13.53
N CYS A 58 -0.41 11.29 -13.40
CA CYS A 58 -1.21 12.01 -12.42
C CYS A 58 -2.72 11.79 -12.62
N ASN A 59 -3.17 11.86 -13.86
CA ASN A 59 -4.59 11.68 -14.21
C ASN A 59 -5.08 10.27 -13.88
N LEU A 60 -4.30 9.24 -14.21
CA LEU A 60 -4.66 7.85 -13.92
C LEU A 60 -4.65 7.57 -12.41
N VAL A 61 -3.70 8.11 -11.64
CA VAL A 61 -3.67 7.98 -10.18
C VAL A 61 -4.91 8.62 -9.56
N ILE A 62 -5.28 9.84 -9.98
CA ILE A 62 -6.50 10.51 -9.47
C ILE A 62 -7.74 9.73 -9.88
N ALA A 63 -7.80 9.23 -11.13
CA ALA A 63 -8.91 8.43 -11.60
C ALA A 63 -9.08 7.15 -10.75
N ILE A 64 -8.00 6.46 -10.37
CA ILE A 64 -8.05 5.32 -9.43
C ILE A 64 -8.58 5.75 -8.06
N CYS A 65 -8.17 6.92 -7.56
CA CYS A 65 -8.63 7.42 -6.26
C CYS A 65 -10.15 7.66 -6.22
N ILE A 66 -10.80 7.96 -7.34
CA ILE A 66 -12.25 8.24 -7.38
C ILE A 66 -13.08 7.12 -8.04
N SER A 67 -12.46 6.20 -8.79
CA SER A 67 -13.13 5.11 -9.50
C SER A 67 -13.58 3.98 -8.57
N HIS A 68 -14.60 3.23 -8.98
CA HIS A 68 -15.00 1.95 -8.37
C HIS A 68 -14.26 0.73 -8.97
N GLY A 69 -13.17 0.93 -9.68
CA GLY A 69 -12.33 -0.10 -10.29
C GLY A 69 -11.23 0.53 -11.11
N SER A 70 -10.23 -0.23 -11.52
CA SER A 70 -9.03 0.31 -12.18
C SER A 70 -8.77 -0.27 -13.58
N THR A 71 -9.80 -0.69 -14.29
CA THR A 71 -9.65 -1.01 -15.72
C THR A 71 -9.44 0.29 -16.51
N ILE A 72 -8.54 0.27 -17.51
CA ILE A 72 -8.21 1.47 -18.30
C ILE A 72 -9.47 2.12 -18.89
N GLN A 73 -10.43 1.34 -19.38
CA GLN A 73 -11.69 1.89 -19.90
C GLN A 73 -12.45 2.72 -18.85
N ARG A 74 -12.57 2.21 -17.62
CA ARG A 74 -13.26 2.92 -16.54
C ARG A 74 -12.51 4.19 -16.12
N LEU A 75 -11.19 4.13 -16.08
CA LEU A 75 -10.36 5.27 -15.71
C LEU A 75 -10.44 6.39 -16.75
N VAL A 76 -10.37 6.04 -18.04
CA VAL A 76 -10.44 7.01 -19.15
C VAL A 76 -11.79 7.73 -19.19
N ASN A 77 -12.88 7.04 -18.92
CA ASN A 77 -14.22 7.63 -18.87
C ASN A 77 -14.36 8.72 -17.78
N LEU A 78 -13.46 8.74 -16.79
CA LEU A 78 -13.43 9.80 -15.76
C LEU A 78 -12.58 11.01 -16.17
N LEU A 79 -11.87 10.95 -17.32
CA LEU A 79 -10.93 11.99 -17.74
C LEU A 79 -11.55 12.85 -18.84
N ARG A 80 -11.83 14.13 -18.54
CA ARG A 80 -12.35 15.08 -19.52
C ARG A 80 -11.28 15.45 -20.54
N GLY A 81 -11.64 15.41 -21.84
CA GLY A 81 -10.72 15.77 -22.92
C GLY A 81 -9.51 14.84 -23.02
N SER A 82 -9.63 13.62 -22.47
CA SER A 82 -8.57 12.64 -22.57
C SER A 82 -8.46 12.10 -24.00
N THR A 83 -7.28 11.66 -24.33
CA THR A 83 -7.01 10.93 -25.57
C THR A 83 -7.70 9.54 -25.54
N HIS A 84 -7.77 8.90 -26.69
CA HIS A 84 -8.36 7.57 -26.80
C HIS A 84 -7.76 6.55 -25.82
N ARG A 85 -8.55 5.58 -25.38
CA ARG A 85 -8.15 4.51 -24.44
C ARG A 85 -6.83 3.83 -24.82
N THR A 86 -6.55 3.67 -26.12
CA THR A 86 -5.33 3.05 -26.64
C THR A 86 -4.09 3.79 -26.15
N ASN A 87 -4.08 5.13 -26.14
CA ASN A 87 -2.96 5.94 -25.70
C ASN A 87 -2.65 5.73 -24.21
N HIS A 88 -3.68 5.54 -23.37
CA HIS A 88 -3.51 5.20 -21.97
C HIS A 88 -2.98 3.76 -21.78
N GLY A 89 -3.38 2.85 -22.66
CA GLY A 89 -2.82 1.50 -22.74
C GLY A 89 -1.35 1.56 -23.14
N GLU A 90 -1.00 2.34 -24.14
CA GLU A 90 0.39 2.55 -24.59
C GLU A 90 1.27 3.23 -23.54
N PHE A 91 0.72 4.21 -22.82
CA PHE A 91 1.39 4.79 -21.66
C PHE A 91 1.88 3.70 -20.70
N LEU A 92 1.09 2.69 -20.41
CA LEU A 92 1.46 1.63 -19.48
C LEU A 92 2.61 0.73 -19.96
N TRP A 93 2.88 0.62 -21.26
CA TRP A 93 3.95 -0.29 -21.69
C TRP A 93 5.07 0.38 -22.51
N ARG A 94 4.80 1.49 -23.17
CA ARG A 94 5.79 2.22 -24.00
C ARG A 94 6.54 3.33 -23.25
N SER A 95 5.87 4.04 -22.32
CA SER A 95 6.49 5.17 -21.63
C SER A 95 7.77 4.77 -20.88
N ARG A 96 8.71 5.69 -20.71
CA ARG A 96 9.95 5.48 -19.97
C ARG A 96 9.85 6.22 -18.64
N PHE A 97 9.82 5.49 -17.54
CA PHE A 97 9.94 5.98 -16.17
C PHE A 97 10.25 4.83 -15.22
N ASP A 98 10.82 5.15 -14.06
CA ASP A 98 11.16 4.19 -13.03
C ASP A 98 10.04 4.15 -11.98
N GLU A 99 9.30 3.05 -11.96
CA GLU A 99 8.18 2.81 -11.04
C GLU A 99 8.61 2.82 -9.59
N MET A 100 9.80 2.28 -9.29
CA MET A 100 10.30 2.17 -7.93
C MET A 100 10.81 3.51 -7.40
N ALA A 101 11.49 4.30 -8.24
CA ALA A 101 11.92 5.66 -7.89
C ALA A 101 10.73 6.57 -7.54
N ILE A 102 9.60 6.42 -8.26
CA ILE A 102 8.37 7.16 -7.98
C ILE A 102 7.82 6.81 -6.60
N ILE A 103 7.64 5.51 -6.30
CA ILE A 103 7.10 5.06 -5.03
C ILE A 103 8.04 5.41 -3.87
N ALA A 104 9.36 5.25 -4.05
CA ALA A 104 10.35 5.63 -3.04
C ALA A 104 10.28 7.14 -2.72
N THR A 105 10.16 8.00 -3.75
CA THR A 105 9.98 9.44 -3.58
C THR A 105 8.72 9.76 -2.79
N GLN A 106 7.59 9.14 -3.14
CA GLN A 106 6.33 9.32 -2.42
C GLN A 106 6.41 8.86 -0.96
N ALA A 107 7.03 7.70 -0.72
CA ALA A 107 7.22 7.17 0.63
C ALA A 107 8.09 8.11 1.48
N LYS A 108 9.19 8.65 0.92
CA LYS A 108 10.05 9.64 1.60
C LYS A 108 9.28 10.90 1.97
N GLU A 109 8.51 11.46 1.05
CA GLU A 109 7.74 12.67 1.31
C GLU A 109 6.65 12.45 2.37
N LEU A 110 5.97 11.29 2.35
CA LEU A 110 5.01 10.93 3.40
C LEU A 110 5.69 10.72 4.76
N LEU A 111 6.86 10.06 4.81
CA LEU A 111 7.64 9.92 6.04
C LEU A 111 8.10 11.28 6.57
N LYS A 112 8.59 12.16 5.69
CA LYS A 112 8.98 13.53 6.04
C LYS A 112 7.81 14.32 6.62
N LYS A 113 6.65 14.21 5.99
CA LYS A 113 5.41 14.83 6.45
C LYS A 113 4.92 14.30 7.80
N LEU A 114 5.14 13.01 8.10
CA LEU A 114 4.75 12.37 9.36
C LEU A 114 5.81 12.46 10.46
N TYR A 115 7.02 12.89 10.13
CA TYR A 115 8.15 12.86 11.07
C TYR A 115 7.85 13.66 12.33
N LYS A 116 8.16 13.06 13.48
CA LYS A 116 8.10 13.68 14.81
C LYS A 116 9.40 13.40 15.55
N LYS A 117 10.04 14.45 16.08
CA LYS A 117 11.25 14.33 16.89
C LYS A 117 11.00 13.37 18.06
N GLY A 118 11.93 12.47 18.34
CA GLY A 118 11.80 11.44 19.38
C GLY A 118 11.07 10.17 18.96
N CYS A 119 10.27 10.17 17.88
CA CYS A 119 9.59 8.99 17.38
C CYS A 119 10.39 8.35 16.22
N LYS A 120 11.40 7.53 16.54
CA LYS A 120 12.29 6.94 15.51
C LYS A 120 11.82 5.59 14.97
N ASN A 121 10.93 4.87 15.67
CA ASN A 121 10.56 3.50 15.30
C ASN A 121 9.74 3.45 14.01
N CYS A 122 10.30 2.88 12.95
CA CYS A 122 9.64 2.60 11.68
C CYS A 122 9.60 1.09 11.44
N LEU A 123 8.47 0.55 11.00
CA LEU A 123 8.33 -0.87 10.67
C LEU A 123 8.29 -1.00 9.15
N LEU A 124 9.19 -1.81 8.58
CA LEU A 124 9.11 -2.28 7.21
C LEU A 124 8.40 -3.64 7.24
N ILE A 125 7.27 -3.75 6.57
CA ILE A 125 6.45 -4.95 6.57
C ILE A 125 6.44 -5.53 5.15
N ILE A 126 6.70 -6.84 5.05
CA ILE A 126 6.72 -7.57 3.77
C ILE A 126 5.73 -8.72 3.87
N ASP A 127 4.90 -8.85 2.84
CA ASP A 127 3.95 -9.95 2.69
C ASP A 127 3.62 -10.13 1.20
N ASP A 128 3.04 -11.26 0.81
CA ASP A 128 2.60 -11.46 -0.56
C ASP A 128 1.08 -11.61 -0.68
N THR A 129 0.61 -11.43 -1.89
CA THR A 129 -0.80 -11.61 -2.20
C THR A 129 -0.98 -12.20 -3.59
N GLN A 130 -2.10 -12.87 -3.79
CA GLN A 130 -2.43 -13.53 -5.03
C GLN A 130 -3.59 -12.80 -5.74
N THR A 131 -3.52 -12.75 -7.07
CA THR A 131 -4.60 -12.26 -7.93
C THR A 131 -4.89 -13.31 -9.00
N ILE A 132 -6.13 -13.81 -9.01
CA ILE A 132 -6.56 -14.80 -10.00
C ILE A 132 -6.79 -14.15 -11.34
N LYS A 133 -6.35 -14.82 -12.41
CA LYS A 133 -6.49 -14.36 -13.81
C LYS A 133 -7.13 -15.46 -14.67
N ARG A 134 -8.04 -15.06 -15.54
CA ARG A 134 -8.67 -15.97 -16.53
C ARG A 134 -7.94 -15.92 -17.88
N ALA A 135 -7.18 -14.86 -18.14
CA ALA A 135 -6.49 -14.66 -19.42
C ALA A 135 -5.32 -15.64 -19.60
N LYS A 136 -5.29 -16.34 -20.73
CA LYS A 136 -4.21 -17.29 -21.08
C LYS A 136 -2.97 -16.60 -21.66
N LYS A 137 -3.14 -15.47 -22.35
CA LYS A 137 -2.06 -14.73 -23.06
C LYS A 137 -1.39 -13.61 -22.22
N MET A 138 -1.73 -13.51 -20.94
CA MET A 138 -1.16 -12.49 -20.06
C MET A 138 0.21 -12.96 -19.59
N GLN A 139 1.26 -12.13 -19.78
CA GLN A 139 2.63 -12.46 -19.37
C GLN A 139 2.74 -12.73 -17.87
N ALA A 140 3.63 -13.63 -17.49
CA ALA A 140 3.91 -14.07 -16.13
C ALA A 140 2.72 -14.73 -15.38
N VAL A 141 1.61 -15.03 -16.05
CA VAL A 141 0.53 -15.83 -15.45
C VAL A 141 0.96 -17.27 -15.32
N GLY A 142 0.87 -17.82 -14.11
CA GLY A 142 1.18 -19.21 -13.85
C GLY A 142 0.17 -19.87 -12.92
N LYS A 143 0.20 -21.20 -12.83
CA LYS A 143 -0.57 -21.94 -11.83
C LYS A 143 -0.07 -21.61 -10.43
N ILE A 144 -0.94 -21.09 -9.58
CA ILE A 144 -0.68 -20.77 -8.17
C ILE A 144 -1.63 -21.57 -7.28
N HIS A 145 -1.18 -21.99 -6.11
CA HIS A 145 -2.06 -22.56 -5.11
C HIS A 145 -2.81 -21.42 -4.42
N HIS A 146 -4.11 -21.30 -4.71
CA HIS A 146 -4.93 -20.21 -4.16
C HIS A 146 -5.38 -20.56 -2.75
N HIS A 147 -4.79 -19.90 -1.76
CA HIS A 147 -4.97 -20.22 -0.34
C HIS A 147 -6.43 -20.16 0.12
N ALA A 148 -7.23 -19.22 -0.41
CA ALA A 148 -8.63 -19.07 0.00
C ALA A 148 -9.54 -20.22 -0.48
N THR A 149 -9.20 -20.91 -1.57
CA THR A 149 -10.02 -22.02 -2.11
C THR A 149 -9.35 -23.38 -2.04
N GLY A 150 -8.08 -23.45 -1.62
CA GLY A 150 -7.28 -24.69 -1.60
C GLY A 150 -7.02 -25.31 -2.98
N LYS A 151 -7.37 -24.61 -4.08
CA LYS A 151 -7.28 -25.14 -5.45
C LYS A 151 -6.19 -24.42 -6.25
N TYR A 152 -5.62 -25.11 -7.23
CA TYR A 152 -4.73 -24.47 -8.20
C TYR A 152 -5.54 -23.59 -9.16
N ARG A 153 -5.10 -22.37 -9.37
CA ARG A 153 -5.68 -21.37 -10.26
C ARG A 153 -4.60 -20.66 -11.03
N ASN A 154 -4.92 -20.14 -12.22
CA ASN A 154 -4.03 -19.24 -12.94
C ASN A 154 -4.07 -17.86 -12.29
N GLY A 155 -2.91 -17.25 -12.12
CA GLY A 155 -2.83 -15.95 -11.50
C GLY A 155 -1.42 -15.42 -11.34
N HIS A 156 -1.32 -14.29 -10.66
CA HIS A 156 -0.07 -13.67 -10.28
C HIS A 156 0.10 -13.71 -8.76
N THR A 157 1.34 -13.92 -8.31
CA THR A 157 1.77 -13.63 -6.94
C THR A 157 2.47 -12.29 -6.94
N ILE A 158 2.04 -11.40 -6.06
CA ILE A 158 2.57 -10.04 -5.93
C ILE A 158 3.17 -9.90 -4.54
N LEU A 159 4.47 -9.69 -4.46
CA LEU A 159 5.15 -9.34 -3.22
C LEU A 159 4.92 -7.87 -2.94
N LYS A 160 4.53 -7.54 -1.73
CA LYS A 160 4.20 -6.18 -1.28
C LYS A 160 5.12 -5.78 -0.14
N ALA A 161 5.52 -4.52 -0.13
CA ALA A 161 6.15 -3.92 1.04
C ALA A 161 5.48 -2.60 1.40
N CYS A 162 5.42 -2.33 2.70
CA CYS A 162 4.96 -1.04 3.20
C CYS A 162 5.75 -0.63 4.45
N LEU A 163 5.77 0.67 4.71
CA LEU A 163 6.22 1.22 5.97
C LEU A 163 5.01 1.46 6.88
N PHE A 164 5.17 1.16 8.15
CA PHE A 164 4.20 1.54 9.16
C PHE A 164 4.87 2.47 10.17
N TYR A 165 4.46 3.72 10.15
CA TYR A 165 5.03 4.76 11.00
C TYR A 165 3.94 5.60 11.64
N ARG A 166 3.96 5.77 12.94
CA ARG A 166 2.98 6.54 13.74
C ARG A 166 1.51 6.19 13.43
N GLY A 167 1.19 4.92 13.14
CA GLY A 167 -0.18 4.48 12.85
C GLY A 167 -0.59 4.59 11.38
N VAL A 168 0.28 5.12 10.53
CA VAL A 168 0.03 5.30 9.10
C VAL A 168 0.78 4.24 8.31
N THR A 169 0.09 3.60 7.37
CA THR A 169 0.66 2.67 6.41
C THR A 169 1.02 3.42 5.13
N ILE A 170 2.26 3.26 4.67
CA ILE A 170 2.80 3.92 3.48
C ILE A 170 3.27 2.82 2.53
N PRO A 171 2.75 2.70 1.30
CA PRO A 171 3.27 1.75 0.32
C PRO A 171 4.75 2.00 0.01
N LEU A 172 5.54 0.94 -0.06
CA LEU A 172 6.93 0.97 -0.51
C LEU A 172 7.09 0.33 -1.89
N GLY A 173 6.11 -0.43 -2.31
CA GLY A 173 6.00 -0.98 -3.66
C GLY A 173 5.32 -2.33 -3.75
N SER A 174 5.19 -2.75 -5.01
CA SER A 174 4.63 -4.03 -5.44
C SER A 174 5.54 -4.66 -6.47
N TRP A 175 5.94 -5.91 -6.25
CA TRP A 175 6.81 -6.67 -7.15
C TRP A 175 6.09 -7.89 -7.65
N LEU A 176 5.96 -8.01 -8.96
CA LEU A 176 5.38 -9.20 -9.57
C LEU A 176 6.37 -10.35 -9.47
N TYR A 177 6.00 -11.43 -8.77
CA TYR A 177 6.80 -12.65 -8.76
C TYR A 177 6.63 -13.39 -10.08
N ILE A 178 7.75 -13.80 -10.66
CA ILE A 178 7.80 -14.44 -11.98
C ILE A 178 8.44 -15.81 -11.79
N LYS A 179 7.79 -16.84 -12.31
CA LYS A 179 8.36 -18.18 -12.33
C LYS A 179 9.54 -18.27 -13.30
N LYS A 180 10.43 -19.25 -13.09
CA LYS A 180 11.65 -19.39 -13.86
C LYS A 180 11.41 -19.52 -15.37
N GLU A 181 10.39 -20.27 -15.76
CA GLU A 181 9.99 -20.46 -17.15
C GLU A 181 9.58 -19.13 -17.80
N HIS A 182 8.76 -18.33 -17.14
CA HIS A 182 8.30 -17.03 -17.64
C HIS A 182 9.38 -15.94 -17.58
N ALA A 183 10.34 -16.04 -16.67
CA ALA A 183 11.45 -15.10 -16.57
C ALA A 183 12.31 -15.08 -17.83
N LYS A 184 12.52 -16.25 -18.44
CA LYS A 184 13.22 -16.39 -19.73
C LYS A 184 12.43 -15.77 -20.87
N GLU A 185 11.11 -16.03 -20.93
CA GLU A 185 10.21 -15.52 -21.96
C GLU A 185 10.13 -13.99 -22.02
N ILE A 186 10.19 -13.33 -20.87
CA ILE A 186 10.07 -11.86 -20.75
C ILE A 186 11.40 -11.17 -20.50
N GLU A 187 12.51 -11.90 -20.62
CA GLU A 187 13.90 -11.40 -20.50
C GLU A 187 14.18 -10.65 -19.20
N VAL A 188 13.69 -11.19 -18.06
CA VAL A 188 13.95 -10.65 -16.73
C VAL A 188 14.71 -11.65 -15.86
N PRO A 189 15.57 -11.20 -14.94
CA PRO A 189 16.29 -12.09 -14.04
C PRO A 189 15.32 -12.86 -13.14
N PHE A 190 15.43 -14.20 -13.12
CA PHE A 190 14.69 -15.01 -12.17
C PHE A 190 15.23 -14.82 -10.76
N ARG A 191 14.33 -14.62 -9.80
CA ARG A 191 14.62 -14.62 -8.36
C ARG A 191 13.55 -15.39 -7.62
N LYS A 192 13.95 -16.17 -6.61
CA LYS A 192 12.99 -16.78 -5.69
C LYS A 192 12.26 -15.69 -4.91
N LEU A 193 11.04 -15.96 -4.50
CA LEU A 193 10.23 -14.98 -3.74
C LEU A 193 10.95 -14.48 -2.47
N THR A 194 11.68 -15.36 -1.79
CA THR A 194 12.49 -15.00 -0.61
C THR A 194 13.74 -14.18 -0.94
N GLU A 195 14.35 -14.39 -2.10
CA GLU A 195 15.48 -13.59 -2.60
C GLU A 195 14.98 -12.18 -3.00
N LEU A 196 13.83 -12.12 -3.65
CA LEU A 196 13.16 -10.85 -3.97
C LEU A 196 12.84 -10.05 -2.70
N ALA A 197 12.32 -10.70 -1.65
CA ALA A 197 12.09 -10.07 -0.35
C ALA A 197 13.39 -9.54 0.29
N GLY A 198 14.49 -10.30 0.20
CA GLY A 198 15.80 -9.84 0.65
C GLY A 198 16.31 -8.62 -0.13
N GLN A 199 16.12 -8.61 -1.45
CA GLN A 199 16.49 -7.48 -2.31
C GLN A 199 15.70 -6.22 -1.96
N ILE A 200 14.39 -6.34 -1.73
CA ILE A 200 13.53 -5.22 -1.30
C ILE A 200 14.07 -4.58 0.00
N ILE A 201 14.55 -5.37 0.95
CA ILE A 201 15.15 -4.86 2.19
C ILE A 201 16.44 -4.11 1.90
N LEU A 202 17.29 -4.62 0.99
CA LEU A 202 18.55 -3.98 0.61
C LEU A 202 18.33 -2.64 -0.10
N ASP A 203 17.35 -2.60 -1.00
CA ASP A 203 17.05 -1.44 -1.86
C ASP A 203 16.15 -0.41 -1.17
N ALA A 204 15.55 -0.75 -0.02
CA ALA A 204 14.63 0.15 0.67
C ALA A 204 15.29 1.46 1.07
N ASP A 205 14.83 2.58 0.49
CA ASP A 205 15.35 3.91 0.71
C ASP A 205 14.63 4.58 1.90
N ILE A 206 15.08 4.23 3.11
CA ILE A 206 14.55 4.76 4.37
C ILE A 206 15.65 5.61 5.02
N PRO A 207 15.40 6.89 5.37
CA PRO A 207 16.38 7.75 5.99
C PRO A 207 16.95 7.18 7.30
N ASP A 208 18.26 7.34 7.54
CA ASP A 208 18.99 6.77 8.69
C ASP A 208 18.49 7.23 10.06
N LYS A 209 17.77 8.34 10.11
CA LYS A 209 17.14 8.82 11.35
C LYS A 209 16.06 7.90 11.91
N PHE A 210 15.63 6.88 11.17
CA PHE A 210 14.63 5.91 11.59
C PHE A 210 15.28 4.61 12.09
N ASP A 211 14.80 4.11 13.23
CA ASP A 211 15.09 2.77 13.75
C ASP A 211 14.18 1.76 13.06
N VAL A 212 14.68 1.08 12.04
CA VAL A 212 13.89 0.14 11.25
C VAL A 212 13.81 -1.23 11.89
N THR A 213 12.60 -1.78 11.97
CA THR A 213 12.35 -3.19 12.30
C THR A 213 11.56 -3.82 11.17
N VAL A 214 12.11 -4.88 10.56
CA VAL A 214 11.46 -5.62 9.47
C VAL A 214 10.52 -6.67 10.05
N LEU A 215 9.27 -6.70 9.58
CA LEU A 215 8.24 -7.66 10.00
C LEU A 215 7.83 -8.54 8.82
N PHE A 216 7.77 -9.84 9.04
CA PHE A 216 7.36 -10.81 8.03
C PHE A 216 6.78 -12.08 8.67
N ASP A 217 6.13 -12.90 7.85
CA ASP A 217 5.56 -14.18 8.27
C ASP A 217 6.60 -15.33 8.34
N ALA A 218 6.14 -16.55 8.55
CA ALA A 218 7.00 -17.73 8.68
C ALA A 218 7.68 -18.15 7.36
N PHE A 219 7.15 -17.75 6.21
CA PHE A 219 7.73 -18.06 4.92
C PHE A 219 9.03 -17.28 4.68
N TYR A 220 9.04 -16.01 5.10
CA TYR A 220 10.17 -15.10 4.92
C TYR A 220 11.22 -15.18 6.05
N LEU A 221 11.03 -16.00 7.08
CA LEU A 221 12.08 -16.25 8.07
C LEU A 221 13.14 -17.21 7.48
N CYS A 222 14.00 -16.73 6.62
CA CYS A 222 15.00 -17.50 5.89
C CYS A 222 16.32 -16.72 5.77
N PRO A 223 17.44 -17.38 5.39
CA PRO A 223 18.75 -16.73 5.30
C PRO A 223 18.78 -15.51 4.38
N ALA A 224 18.11 -15.55 3.23
CA ALA A 224 18.08 -14.43 2.28
C ALA A 224 17.57 -13.15 2.93
N VAL A 225 16.45 -13.22 3.63
CA VAL A 225 15.81 -12.07 4.32
C VAL A 225 16.61 -11.64 5.56
N VAL A 226 17.04 -12.61 6.38
CA VAL A 226 17.78 -12.29 7.61
C VAL A 226 19.16 -11.69 7.31
N ASN A 227 19.85 -12.17 6.27
CA ASN A 227 21.14 -11.61 5.87
C ASN A 227 20.98 -10.20 5.27
N ALA A 228 19.90 -9.92 4.54
CA ALA A 228 19.57 -8.57 4.09
C ALA A 228 19.36 -7.60 5.28
N CYS A 229 18.61 -8.03 6.31
CA CYS A 229 18.45 -7.25 7.54
C CYS A 229 19.79 -6.98 8.22
N ARG A 230 20.69 -7.99 8.29
CA ARG A 230 22.03 -7.83 8.87
C ARG A 230 22.89 -6.83 8.10
N LYS A 231 22.93 -6.94 6.76
CA LYS A 231 23.67 -6.00 5.90
C LYS A 231 23.23 -4.55 6.12
N ARG A 232 21.91 -4.35 6.32
CA ARG A 232 21.31 -3.03 6.63
C ARG A 232 21.45 -2.64 8.11
N LYS A 233 22.00 -3.49 8.98
CA LYS A 233 22.02 -3.32 10.43
C LYS A 233 20.61 -3.10 11.03
N TRP A 234 19.59 -3.65 10.39
CA TRP A 234 18.20 -3.55 10.81
C TRP A 234 17.77 -4.71 11.70
N ARG A 235 16.84 -4.45 12.58
CA ARG A 235 16.18 -5.47 13.39
C ARG A 235 15.12 -6.16 12.58
N TYR A 236 14.78 -7.41 12.97
CA TYR A 236 13.64 -8.10 12.40
C TYR A 236 12.81 -8.80 13.47
N ILE A 237 11.54 -9.05 13.17
CA ILE A 237 10.65 -9.93 13.93
C ILE A 237 9.87 -10.78 12.93
N GLY A 238 10.07 -12.08 12.95
CA GLY A 238 9.37 -13.03 12.09
C GLY A 238 8.80 -14.20 12.88
N VAL A 239 7.89 -14.98 12.29
CA VAL A 239 7.36 -16.20 12.91
C VAL A 239 8.25 -17.39 12.55
N SER A 240 8.55 -18.23 13.52
CA SER A 240 9.19 -19.54 13.27
C SER A 240 8.16 -20.62 12.99
N LYS A 241 8.43 -21.47 11.99
CA LYS A 241 7.72 -22.74 11.83
C LYS A 241 7.96 -23.63 13.05
N SER A 242 6.96 -24.39 13.48
CA SER A 242 6.98 -25.23 14.67
C SER A 242 8.02 -26.38 14.61
N ASN A 243 8.36 -26.80 13.39
CA ASN A 243 9.31 -27.89 13.13
C ASN A 243 10.78 -27.45 13.11
N ARG A 244 11.09 -26.14 13.21
CA ARG A 244 12.48 -25.65 13.30
C ARG A 244 13.13 -26.04 14.61
N TRP A 245 14.46 -26.06 14.58
CA TRP A 245 15.29 -26.34 15.74
C TRP A 245 15.81 -25.03 16.37
N LEU A 246 15.77 -24.98 17.69
CA LEU A 246 16.39 -23.95 18.52
C LEU A 246 17.33 -24.64 19.51
N THR A 247 18.59 -24.23 19.52
CA THR A 247 19.58 -24.68 20.49
C THR A 247 19.62 -23.71 21.68
N VAL A 248 19.33 -24.19 22.88
CA VAL A 248 19.38 -23.45 24.13
C VAL A 248 20.26 -24.24 25.10
N ASN A 249 21.30 -23.61 25.66
CA ASN A 249 22.26 -24.27 26.55
C ASN A 249 22.78 -25.60 25.97
N SER A 250 23.22 -25.55 24.70
CA SER A 250 23.75 -26.70 23.94
C SER A 250 22.73 -27.81 23.60
N ILE A 251 21.48 -27.72 24.08
CA ILE A 251 20.44 -28.72 23.84
C ILE A 251 19.53 -28.26 22.69
N LYS A 252 19.31 -29.16 21.70
CA LYS A 252 18.46 -28.91 20.56
C LYS A 252 16.98 -29.21 20.89
N HIS A 253 16.10 -28.26 20.58
CA HIS A 253 14.66 -28.39 20.80
C HIS A 253 13.87 -28.04 19.54
N LYS A 254 12.83 -28.83 19.23
CA LYS A 254 11.82 -28.41 18.21
C LYS A 254 11.00 -27.26 18.78
N VAL A 255 11.00 -26.11 18.07
CA VAL A 255 10.38 -24.86 18.51
C VAL A 255 8.95 -25.03 19.00
N GLY A 256 8.11 -25.82 18.30
CA GLY A 256 6.70 -25.99 18.67
C GLY A 256 6.50 -26.75 19.99
N LYS A 257 7.22 -27.91 20.18
CA LYS A 257 7.14 -28.70 21.43
C LYS A 257 7.73 -27.90 22.60
N TYR A 258 8.91 -27.32 22.38
CA TYR A 258 9.61 -26.55 23.39
C TYR A 258 8.81 -25.32 23.83
N GLY A 259 8.19 -24.59 22.88
CA GLY A 259 7.39 -23.43 23.19
C GLY A 259 6.16 -23.72 24.05
N ARG A 260 5.46 -24.84 23.80
CA ARG A 260 4.36 -25.27 24.64
C ARG A 260 4.82 -25.56 26.07
N ASN A 261 5.90 -26.29 26.23
CA ASN A 261 6.46 -26.65 27.54
C ASN A 261 6.89 -25.40 28.32
N ILE A 262 7.62 -24.48 27.68
CA ILE A 262 8.11 -23.26 28.31
C ILE A 262 6.94 -22.34 28.69
N LEU A 263 5.93 -22.18 27.85
CA LEU A 263 4.74 -21.41 28.18
C LEU A 263 3.97 -21.97 29.37
N ASN A 264 3.87 -23.29 29.47
CA ASN A 264 3.19 -23.92 30.60
C ASN A 264 3.95 -23.70 31.92
N ARG A 265 5.29 -23.82 31.90
CA ARG A 265 6.14 -23.74 33.10
C ARG A 265 6.45 -22.30 33.55
N THR A 266 6.74 -21.40 32.61
CA THR A 266 7.25 -20.05 32.91
C THR A 266 6.44 -18.91 32.27
N GLY A 267 5.39 -19.23 31.53
CA GLY A 267 4.60 -18.25 30.82
C GLY A 267 3.75 -17.37 31.74
N ARG A 268 3.81 -16.06 31.53
CA ARG A 268 3.00 -15.06 32.27
C ARG A 268 2.01 -14.37 31.32
N TRP A 269 0.88 -13.92 31.86
CA TRP A 269 -0.13 -13.20 31.11
C TRP A 269 0.19 -11.71 31.02
N TYR A 270 0.00 -11.15 29.82
CA TYR A 270 0.20 -9.74 29.52
C TYR A 270 -0.92 -9.19 28.68
N SER A 271 -1.40 -8.00 29.01
CA SER A 271 -2.27 -7.21 28.16
C SER A 271 -1.44 -6.45 27.13
N ILE A 272 -1.69 -6.66 25.84
CA ILE A 272 -0.90 -6.07 24.74
C ILE A 272 -1.82 -5.38 23.76
N LYS A 273 -1.52 -4.11 23.50
CA LYS A 273 -2.19 -3.30 22.48
C LYS A 273 -1.69 -3.69 21.09
N GLY A 274 -2.58 -4.22 20.27
CA GLY A 274 -2.35 -4.45 18.83
C GLY A 274 -2.70 -3.23 17.99
N LEU A 275 -2.96 -3.46 16.69
CA LEU A 275 -3.30 -2.39 15.75
C LEU A 275 -4.67 -1.75 16.10
N ARG A 276 -5.68 -2.54 16.41
CA ARG A 276 -7.05 -2.08 16.65
C ARG A 276 -7.52 -2.28 18.08
N LYS A 277 -7.16 -3.40 18.71
CA LYS A 277 -7.64 -3.81 20.03
C LYS A 277 -6.51 -4.30 20.94
N THR A 278 -6.75 -4.22 22.23
CA THR A 278 -5.94 -4.84 23.26
C THR A 278 -6.39 -6.28 23.46
N SER A 279 -5.46 -7.20 23.63
CA SER A 279 -5.74 -8.63 23.88
C SER A 279 -4.74 -9.18 24.89
N SER A 280 -5.14 -10.24 25.60
CA SER A 280 -4.31 -10.94 26.58
C SER A 280 -3.51 -12.05 25.91
N TYR A 281 -2.22 -12.10 26.21
CA TYR A 281 -1.27 -13.10 25.70
C TYR A 281 -0.48 -13.72 26.85
N LYS A 282 -0.38 -15.05 26.85
CA LYS A 282 0.58 -15.76 27.69
C LYS A 282 1.91 -15.78 26.96
N LEU A 283 2.97 -15.24 27.58
CA LEU A 283 4.27 -15.07 26.95
C LEU A 283 5.37 -15.71 27.80
N ALA A 284 6.35 -16.29 27.08
CA ALA A 284 7.63 -16.72 27.61
C ALA A 284 8.72 -16.45 26.59
N GLN A 285 9.99 -16.36 27.01
CA GLN A 285 11.11 -16.11 26.09
C GLN A 285 12.28 -17.06 26.35
N ARG A 286 13.09 -17.28 25.31
CA ARG A 286 14.42 -17.88 25.41
C ARG A 286 15.35 -17.20 24.42
N ILE A 287 16.64 -17.15 24.78
CA ILE A 287 17.72 -16.81 23.87
C ILE A 287 18.39 -18.12 23.48
N GLY A 288 18.74 -18.28 22.21
CA GLY A 288 19.39 -19.47 21.71
C GLY A 288 19.90 -19.26 20.30
N VAL A 289 20.39 -20.34 19.68
CA VAL A 289 20.94 -20.31 18.33
C VAL A 289 20.00 -21.08 17.39
N MET A 290 19.65 -20.47 16.26
CA MET A 290 18.95 -21.14 15.15
C MET A 290 19.89 -21.33 13.96
N ASN A 291 19.90 -22.52 13.37
CA ASN A 291 20.71 -22.81 12.19
C ASN A 291 20.48 -21.76 11.10
N LYS A 292 21.56 -21.24 10.50
CA LYS A 292 21.60 -20.18 9.47
C LYS A 292 21.05 -18.82 9.90
N LEU A 293 20.46 -18.70 11.10
CA LEU A 293 19.98 -17.43 11.64
C LEU A 293 20.88 -16.87 12.76
N GLY A 294 21.74 -17.70 13.35
CA GLY A 294 22.64 -17.33 14.46
C GLY A 294 21.89 -17.14 15.78
N GLN A 295 22.46 -16.31 16.66
CA GLN A 295 21.84 -16.00 17.96
C GLN A 295 20.57 -15.20 17.79
N VAL A 296 19.49 -15.64 18.41
CA VAL A 296 18.16 -15.04 18.35
C VAL A 296 17.46 -15.08 19.72
N LYS A 297 16.59 -14.13 19.94
CA LYS A 297 15.57 -14.24 20.99
C LYS A 297 14.29 -14.81 20.37
N VAL A 298 13.74 -15.83 21.02
CA VAL A 298 12.47 -16.42 20.67
C VAL A 298 11.44 -16.11 21.75
N VAL A 299 10.31 -15.51 21.36
CA VAL A 299 9.17 -15.24 22.22
C VAL A 299 8.05 -16.19 21.85
N PHE A 300 7.73 -17.09 22.74
CA PHE A 300 6.56 -17.95 22.62
C PHE A 300 5.33 -17.19 23.09
N SER A 301 4.30 -17.18 22.28
CA SER A 301 3.10 -16.40 22.50
C SER A 301 1.85 -17.25 22.27
N LYS A 302 0.92 -17.23 23.21
CA LYS A 302 -0.41 -17.83 23.08
C LYS A 302 -1.44 -16.77 23.44
N ARG A 303 -2.35 -16.46 22.55
CA ARG A 303 -3.45 -15.54 22.81
C ARG A 303 -4.50 -16.26 23.69
N ARG A 304 -5.17 -15.51 24.57
CA ARG A 304 -6.30 -16.03 25.34
C ARG A 304 -7.37 -16.55 24.37
N ASN A 305 -7.95 -17.69 24.66
CA ASN A 305 -8.95 -18.41 23.83
C ASN A 305 -8.41 -18.94 22.48
N ASP A 306 -7.10 -18.91 22.24
CA ASP A 306 -6.48 -19.54 21.09
C ASP A 306 -5.74 -20.81 21.52
N ARG A 307 -5.78 -21.87 20.70
CA ARG A 307 -5.06 -23.13 20.98
C ARG A 307 -3.62 -23.07 20.45
N THR A 308 -3.35 -22.15 19.52
CA THR A 308 -2.08 -22.10 18.80
C THR A 308 -1.02 -21.33 19.57
N VAL A 309 0.17 -21.91 19.67
CA VAL A 309 1.39 -21.26 20.16
C VAL A 309 2.19 -20.76 18.96
N ILE A 310 2.46 -19.46 18.93
CA ILE A 310 3.29 -18.81 17.92
C ILE A 310 4.65 -18.53 18.52
N ALA A 311 5.73 -18.79 17.78
CA ALA A 311 7.10 -18.44 18.14
C ALA A 311 7.59 -17.27 17.32
N LEU A 312 7.74 -16.09 17.93
CA LEU A 312 8.32 -14.91 17.31
C LEU A 312 9.83 -14.92 17.51
N VAL A 313 10.57 -14.70 16.42
CA VAL A 313 12.04 -14.74 16.38
C VAL A 313 12.55 -13.36 16.01
N THR A 314 13.56 -12.87 16.76
CA THR A 314 14.21 -11.58 16.51
C THR A 314 15.71 -11.64 16.77
N ASN A 315 16.50 -10.82 16.03
CA ASN A 315 17.92 -10.57 16.32
C ASN A 315 18.11 -9.51 17.42
N ASP A 316 17.05 -8.82 17.85
CA ASP A 316 17.13 -7.85 18.96
C ASP A 316 16.93 -8.56 20.31
N ILE A 317 18.01 -9.08 20.88
CA ILE A 317 17.98 -9.81 22.16
C ILE A 317 17.66 -8.92 23.37
N ARG A 318 17.82 -7.60 23.24
CA ARG A 318 17.57 -6.63 24.33
C ARG A 318 16.11 -6.17 24.36
N LEU A 319 15.37 -6.29 23.25
CA LEU A 319 13.99 -5.82 23.17
C LEU A 319 13.07 -6.63 24.12
N SER A 320 12.23 -5.94 24.89
CA SER A 320 11.30 -6.59 25.82
C SER A 320 10.24 -7.42 25.11
N ILE A 321 9.79 -8.50 25.74
CA ILE A 321 8.79 -9.43 25.15
C ILE A 321 7.48 -8.74 24.79
N LYS A 322 7.02 -7.78 25.61
CA LYS A 322 5.81 -6.99 25.31
C LYS A 322 6.01 -6.15 24.05
N LYS A 323 7.17 -5.49 23.88
CA LYS A 323 7.49 -4.69 22.69
C LYS A 323 7.62 -5.56 21.44
N ILE A 324 8.20 -6.77 21.52
CA ILE A 324 8.31 -7.70 20.39
C ILE A 324 6.92 -8.08 19.90
N VAL A 325 6.04 -8.53 20.79
CA VAL A 325 4.67 -8.92 20.41
C VAL A 325 3.87 -7.72 19.90
N SER A 326 3.92 -6.58 20.59
CA SER A 326 3.21 -5.37 20.16
C SER A 326 3.67 -4.85 18.79
N ARG A 327 4.98 -4.93 18.47
CA ARG A 327 5.49 -4.60 17.14
C ARG A 327 5.01 -5.61 16.10
N TYR A 328 5.10 -6.90 16.39
CA TYR A 328 4.68 -7.94 15.45
C TYR A 328 3.18 -7.86 15.11
N LEU A 329 2.33 -7.56 16.07
CA LEU A 329 0.89 -7.39 15.84
C LEU A 329 0.57 -6.26 14.83
N LYS A 330 1.49 -5.32 14.63
CA LYS A 330 1.36 -4.25 13.61
C LYS A 330 1.64 -4.76 12.19
N ARG A 331 2.18 -6.00 12.02
CA ARG A 331 2.32 -6.65 10.71
C ARG A 331 0.98 -6.70 9.96
N TRP A 332 -0.13 -6.83 10.70
CA TRP A 332 -1.47 -6.81 10.11
C TRP A 332 -1.78 -5.55 9.28
N ALA A 333 -1.01 -4.48 9.40
CA ALA A 333 -1.21 -3.26 8.62
C ALA A 333 -1.03 -3.49 7.11
N ILE A 334 -0.13 -4.39 6.69
CA ILE A 334 0.04 -4.73 5.27
C ILE A 334 -1.17 -5.51 4.73
N GLU A 335 -1.74 -6.40 5.52
CA GLU A 335 -2.95 -7.16 5.13
C GLU A 335 -4.15 -6.23 4.95
N VAL A 336 -4.28 -5.22 5.84
CA VAL A 336 -5.30 -4.16 5.71
C VAL A 336 -5.05 -3.36 4.42
N MET A 337 -3.82 -2.92 4.15
CA MET A 337 -3.47 -2.20 2.93
C MET A 337 -3.81 -3.01 1.68
N ILE A 338 -3.40 -4.28 1.62
CA ILE A 338 -3.69 -5.17 0.49
C ILE A 338 -5.20 -5.33 0.29
N LYS A 339 -5.95 -5.52 1.38
CA LYS A 339 -7.41 -5.63 1.34
C LYS A 339 -8.04 -4.35 0.78
N GLU A 340 -7.65 -3.19 1.29
CA GLU A 340 -8.15 -1.89 0.84
C GLU A 340 -7.81 -1.61 -0.62
N GLN A 341 -6.58 -1.96 -1.05
CA GLN A 341 -6.17 -1.85 -2.45
C GLN A 341 -6.99 -2.77 -3.37
N LYS A 342 -7.29 -4.01 -2.94
CA LYS A 342 -8.16 -4.93 -3.70
C LYS A 342 -9.60 -4.43 -3.78
N GLN A 343 -10.16 -3.98 -2.68
CA GLN A 343 -11.57 -3.59 -2.59
C GLN A 343 -11.86 -2.22 -3.20
N HIS A 344 -10.93 -1.27 -3.10
CA HIS A 344 -11.21 0.13 -3.40
C HIS A 344 -10.36 0.73 -4.52
N LEU A 345 -9.18 0.15 -4.82
CA LEU A 345 -8.23 0.73 -5.79
C LEU A 345 -7.94 -0.21 -6.97
N GLY A 346 -8.57 -1.38 -6.99
CA GLY A 346 -8.47 -2.31 -8.11
C GLY A 346 -7.13 -3.03 -8.21
N LEU A 347 -6.49 -3.34 -7.09
CA LEU A 347 -5.33 -4.23 -7.07
C LEU A 347 -5.75 -5.61 -7.61
N GLY A 348 -5.30 -5.93 -8.82
CA GLY A 348 -5.68 -7.15 -9.51
C GLY A 348 -6.74 -6.98 -10.60
N ASP A 349 -7.34 -5.81 -10.79
CA ASP A 349 -8.36 -5.56 -11.84
C ASP A 349 -7.77 -5.39 -13.23
N TYR A 350 -6.44 -5.27 -13.35
CA TYR A 350 -5.79 -5.07 -14.64
C TYR A 350 -6.11 -6.18 -15.64
N ARG A 351 -6.32 -5.78 -16.90
CA ARG A 351 -6.54 -6.65 -18.05
C ARG A 351 -5.47 -6.48 -19.14
N VAL A 352 -4.40 -5.74 -18.82
CA VAL A 352 -3.24 -5.55 -19.70
C VAL A 352 -2.45 -6.84 -19.80
N LEU A 353 -1.88 -7.14 -20.96
CA LEU A 353 -1.22 -8.41 -21.24
C LEU A 353 0.29 -8.39 -20.96
N ARG A 354 0.95 -7.25 -21.18
CA ARG A 354 2.40 -7.11 -21.11
C ARG A 354 2.89 -6.96 -19.67
N TYR A 355 3.98 -7.63 -19.32
CA TYR A 355 4.61 -7.57 -18.00
C TYR A 355 4.82 -6.12 -17.51
N ARG A 356 5.45 -5.27 -18.34
CA ARG A 356 5.71 -3.86 -17.99
C ARG A 356 4.41 -3.10 -17.65
N ALA A 357 3.36 -3.32 -18.42
CA ALA A 357 2.07 -2.69 -18.16
C ALA A 357 1.43 -3.15 -16.84
N ILE A 358 1.64 -4.43 -16.47
CA ILE A 358 1.17 -4.97 -15.18
C ILE A 358 1.93 -4.29 -14.03
N VAL A 359 3.27 -4.22 -14.10
CA VAL A 359 4.10 -3.57 -13.07
C VAL A 359 3.69 -2.10 -12.89
N ARG A 360 3.45 -1.39 -13.97
CA ARG A 360 2.99 0.01 -13.93
C ARG A 360 1.60 0.19 -13.36
N HIS A 361 0.69 -0.74 -13.67
CA HIS A 361 -0.61 -0.73 -13.02
C HIS A 361 -0.48 -0.90 -11.50
N LEU A 362 0.38 -1.79 -11.02
CA LEU A 362 0.66 -1.96 -9.60
C LEU A 362 1.24 -0.68 -8.98
N CYS A 363 2.16 0.00 -9.68
CA CYS A 363 2.70 1.30 -9.28
C CYS A 363 1.59 2.37 -9.17
N LEU A 364 0.66 2.44 -10.13
CA LEU A 364 -0.47 3.37 -10.07
C LEU A 364 -1.37 3.11 -8.86
N VAL A 365 -1.64 1.85 -8.53
CA VAL A 365 -2.44 1.47 -7.34
C VAL A 365 -1.74 1.86 -6.05
N ASP A 366 -0.42 1.62 -5.94
CA ASP A 366 0.37 2.03 -4.78
C ASP A 366 0.41 3.56 -4.65
N SER A 367 0.58 4.28 -5.77
CA SER A 367 0.54 5.74 -5.82
C SER A 367 -0.83 6.31 -5.44
N ALA A 368 -1.92 5.66 -5.83
CA ALA A 368 -3.27 6.05 -5.44
C ALA A 368 -3.49 5.88 -3.93
N TYR A 369 -3.02 4.77 -3.35
CA TYR A 369 -3.04 4.58 -1.90
C TYR A 369 -2.22 5.65 -1.17
N ALA A 370 -1.02 5.95 -1.66
CA ALA A 370 -0.15 7.00 -1.11
C ALA A 370 -0.79 8.40 -1.22
N CYS A 371 -1.45 8.70 -2.35
CA CYS A 371 -2.18 9.95 -2.57
C CYS A 371 -3.35 10.12 -1.58
N LEU A 372 -4.17 9.08 -1.38
CA LEU A 372 -5.23 9.09 -0.39
C LEU A 372 -4.69 9.22 1.05
N THR A 373 -3.58 8.55 1.35
CA THR A 373 -2.87 8.73 2.63
C THR A 373 -2.43 10.17 2.84
N HIS A 374 -1.87 10.81 1.79
CA HIS A 374 -1.50 12.23 1.83
C HIS A 374 -2.71 13.13 2.14
N VAL A 375 -3.84 12.91 1.46
CA VAL A 375 -5.09 13.64 1.72
C VAL A 375 -5.57 13.44 3.16
N GLY A 376 -5.47 12.22 3.68
CA GLY A 376 -5.82 11.89 5.06
C GLY A 376 -4.96 12.64 6.09
N ILE A 377 -3.65 12.72 5.86
CA ILE A 377 -2.72 13.47 6.73
C ILE A 377 -3.05 14.96 6.71
N ASP A 378 -3.33 15.54 5.53
CA ASP A 378 -3.68 16.96 5.40
C ASP A 378 -5.01 17.29 6.08
N SER A 379 -5.99 16.39 5.97
CA SER A 379 -7.26 16.55 6.66
C SER A 379 -7.11 16.57 8.19
N LEU A 380 -6.24 15.70 8.74
CA LEU A 380 -5.96 15.70 10.18
C LEU A 380 -5.29 17.00 10.65
N ARG A 381 -4.37 17.55 9.84
CA ARG A 381 -3.70 18.83 10.14
C ARG A 381 -4.66 20.01 10.09
N ALA A 382 -5.55 20.04 9.09
CA ALA A 382 -6.53 21.12 8.92
C ALA A 382 -7.57 21.17 10.04
N GLN A 383 -7.89 20.04 10.67
CA GLN A 383 -8.84 19.97 11.80
C GLN A 383 -8.27 20.55 13.11
N GLY A 384 -7.11 21.21 13.05
CA GLY A 384 -6.54 21.91 14.21
C GLY A 384 -6.26 20.99 15.39
N ASN A 385 -6.06 19.69 15.15
CA ASN A 385 -5.68 18.77 16.20
C ASN A 385 -4.29 19.17 16.72
N LYS A 386 -4.26 20.21 17.57
CA LYS A 386 -3.09 20.65 18.37
C LYS A 386 -2.50 19.51 19.21
N LYS A 387 -3.21 18.38 19.27
CA LYS A 387 -2.76 17.10 19.86
C LYS A 387 -2.01 16.20 18.86
N ASP A 388 -1.09 16.77 18.10
CA ASP A 388 -0.01 15.99 17.46
C ASP A 388 0.93 15.34 18.52
N THR A 389 0.50 15.44 19.78
CA THR A 389 1.11 14.80 20.96
C THR A 389 0.95 13.27 20.95
N LYS A 390 -0.02 12.71 20.22
CA LYS A 390 -0.20 11.26 20.13
C LYS A 390 0.88 10.64 19.25
N ASP A 391 1.60 9.67 19.78
CA ASP A 391 2.60 8.89 19.03
C ASP A 391 1.98 8.04 17.91
N MET A 392 0.67 7.86 17.91
CA MET A 392 -0.10 7.10 16.92
C MET A 392 -1.22 7.96 16.34
N LEU A 393 -1.14 8.20 15.04
CA LEU A 393 -2.19 8.84 14.26
C LEU A 393 -3.24 7.81 13.85
N ARG A 394 -4.45 8.25 13.59
CA ARG A 394 -5.53 7.43 13.05
C ARG A 394 -6.11 8.12 11.84
N LEU A 395 -5.73 7.64 10.66
CA LEU A 395 -6.33 8.09 9.41
C LEU A 395 -7.74 7.48 9.24
N PRO A 396 -8.63 8.18 8.52
CA PRO A 396 -9.87 7.61 8.03
C PRO A 396 -9.62 6.37 7.14
N ALA A 397 -10.63 5.53 6.96
CA ALA A 397 -10.55 4.39 6.05
C ALA A 397 -10.37 4.86 4.60
N ILE A 398 -9.77 4.02 3.75
CA ILE A 398 -9.55 4.36 2.32
C ILE A 398 -10.88 4.68 1.61
N SER A 399 -11.98 4.01 1.96
CA SER A 399 -13.31 4.34 1.43
C SER A 399 -13.73 5.77 1.73
N GLU A 400 -13.52 6.24 2.95
CA GLU A 400 -13.81 7.62 3.36
C GLU A 400 -12.86 8.63 2.68
N LEU A 401 -11.58 8.28 2.57
CA LEU A 401 -10.61 9.12 1.85
C LEU A 401 -10.92 9.23 0.35
N LYS A 402 -11.48 8.20 -0.27
CA LYS A 402 -12.02 8.26 -1.64
C LYS A 402 -13.17 9.26 -1.74
N THR A 403 -14.13 9.22 -0.82
CA THR A 403 -15.22 10.21 -0.77
C THR A 403 -14.68 11.63 -0.64
N ARG A 404 -13.67 11.86 0.21
CA ARG A 404 -13.00 13.16 0.33
C ARG A 404 -12.28 13.56 -0.96
N MET A 405 -11.65 12.61 -1.66
CA MET A 405 -11.03 12.89 -2.96
C MET A 405 -12.08 13.27 -4.01
N HIS A 406 -13.24 12.59 -4.05
CA HIS A 406 -14.37 13.00 -4.88
C HIS A 406 -14.77 14.45 -4.62
N GLN A 407 -14.91 14.85 -3.35
CA GLN A 407 -15.24 16.22 -2.98
C GLN A 407 -14.17 17.23 -3.43
N ILE A 408 -12.88 16.86 -3.33
CA ILE A 408 -11.77 17.71 -3.78
C ILE A 408 -11.84 17.92 -5.30
N VAL A 409 -12.05 16.85 -6.07
CA VAL A 409 -12.17 16.92 -7.53
C VAL A 409 -13.41 17.70 -7.93
N TRP A 410 -14.56 17.42 -7.32
CA TRP A 410 -15.82 18.12 -7.55
C TRP A 410 -15.69 19.64 -7.30
N ASN A 411 -15.19 20.03 -6.14
CA ASN A 411 -15.01 21.44 -5.80
C ASN A 411 -14.08 22.16 -6.78
N GLN A 412 -13.02 21.48 -7.27
CA GLN A 412 -12.11 22.04 -8.27
C GLN A 412 -12.83 22.24 -9.62
N GLU A 413 -13.65 21.29 -10.06
CA GLU A 413 -14.40 21.40 -11.31
C GLU A 413 -15.47 22.50 -11.23
N VAL A 414 -16.20 22.59 -10.11
CA VAL A 414 -17.13 23.69 -9.86
C VAL A 414 -16.43 25.05 -9.92
N GLN A 415 -15.26 25.19 -9.28
CA GLN A 415 -14.49 26.43 -9.34
C GLN A 415 -14.00 26.76 -10.77
N ASN A 416 -13.62 25.74 -11.53
CA ASN A 416 -13.23 25.91 -12.94
C ASN A 416 -14.42 26.40 -13.77
N VAL A 417 -15.62 25.84 -13.57
CA VAL A 417 -16.85 26.29 -14.26
C VAL A 417 -17.21 27.73 -13.90
N ILE A 418 -17.17 28.08 -12.63
CA ILE A 418 -17.45 29.44 -12.17
C ILE A 418 -16.51 30.47 -12.83
N LYS A 419 -15.19 30.16 -12.89
CA LYS A 419 -14.20 31.04 -13.52
C LYS A 419 -14.44 31.24 -15.01
N VAL A 420 -14.97 30.23 -15.68
CA VAL A 420 -15.22 30.23 -17.12
C VAL A 420 -16.58 30.83 -17.45
N SER A 421 -17.53 30.84 -16.51
CA SER A 421 -18.88 31.37 -16.69
C SER A 421 -18.94 32.90 -16.90
N HIS A 422 -17.85 33.62 -16.71
CA HIS A 422 -17.74 35.04 -17.06
C HIS A 422 -17.32 35.28 -18.53
N ASP A 423 -16.92 34.24 -19.27
CA ASP A 423 -16.56 34.36 -20.69
C ASP A 423 -17.73 33.87 -21.57
N LYS A 424 -18.38 34.80 -22.26
CA LYS A 424 -19.54 34.54 -23.17
C LYS A 424 -19.21 33.56 -24.27
N LYS A 425 -17.95 33.51 -24.79
CA LYS A 425 -17.51 32.54 -25.83
C LYS A 425 -17.47 31.11 -25.29
N VAL A 426 -17.05 30.98 -24.04
CA VAL A 426 -16.95 29.67 -23.39
C VAL A 426 -18.33 29.16 -23.00
N ILE A 427 -19.27 30.06 -22.57
CA ILE A 427 -20.66 29.70 -22.29
C ILE A 427 -21.31 29.13 -23.56
N ARG A 428 -21.22 29.83 -24.71
CA ARG A 428 -21.77 29.34 -25.98
C ARG A 428 -21.17 28.00 -26.42
N ARG A 429 -19.88 27.75 -26.13
CA ARG A 429 -19.22 26.49 -26.44
C ARG A 429 -19.69 25.35 -25.51
N LEU A 430 -19.94 25.64 -24.24
CA LEU A 430 -20.53 24.70 -23.29
C LEU A 430 -21.98 24.36 -23.64
N GLU A 431 -22.78 25.35 -24.02
CA GLU A 431 -24.17 25.15 -24.50
C GLU A 431 -24.22 24.26 -25.75
N LYS A 432 -23.32 24.43 -26.72
CA LYS A 432 -23.20 23.55 -27.89
C LYS A 432 -22.79 22.12 -27.52
N LEU A 433 -21.91 21.94 -26.51
CA LEU A 433 -21.50 20.62 -26.02
C LEU A 433 -22.57 19.92 -25.18
N LEU A 434 -23.53 20.69 -24.64
CA LEU A 434 -24.65 20.16 -23.86
C LEU A 434 -25.85 19.82 -24.74
N ALA A 435 -25.95 20.42 -25.93
CA ALA A 435 -27.02 20.17 -26.92
C ALA A 435 -26.71 19.03 -27.88
N ALA A 436 -25.46 18.54 -27.91
CA ALA A 436 -25.01 17.37 -28.69
C ALA A 436 -24.91 16.12 -27.81
#